data_dc9e86fd7041d2063793c1162e86b476
#
_entry.id   dc9e86fd7041d2063793c1162e86b476
#
_cell.length_a   1.000
_cell.length_b   1.000
_cell.length_c   1.000
_cell.angle_alpha   90.00
_cell.angle_beta   90.00
_cell.angle_gamma   90.00
#
_symmetry.space_group_name_H-M   'P 1'
#
loop_
_entity.id
_entity.type
_entity.pdbx_description
1 polymer ?
#
loop_
_entity_poly.entity_id
_entity_poly.type
_entity_poly.pdbx_seq_one_letter_code
_entity_poly.pdbx_strand_id
1 'polypeptide(L)'
;FNANMLLRTHTSPVQVRTMENQRPPIRIVCPGRVYRCDSDLTHSPMFHQVEGLLVDEDVSFADLKGTIEEFLRAFFEKEFSVRFRPSFFPFTEPSAEVDIQCVLCSGKGCRVCKQTG
;
A
#
# COMPACT_ATOMS: atom_id res chain seq x y z
N PHE A 1 26.73 -9.09 -2.04
CA PHE A 1 26.34 -7.91 -2.81
C PHE A 1 27.55 -7.01 -3.00
N ASN A 2 27.64 -6.29 -4.09
CA ASN A 2 28.69 -5.32 -4.38
C ASN A 2 28.11 -3.89 -4.33
N ALA A 3 28.97 -2.87 -4.53
CA ALA A 3 28.57 -1.47 -4.43
C ALA A 3 27.46 -1.04 -5.42
N ASN A 4 27.17 -1.85 -6.44
CA ASN A 4 26.19 -1.56 -7.48
C ASN A 4 24.90 -2.38 -7.35
N MET A 5 24.78 -3.20 -6.31
CA MET A 5 23.63 -4.10 -6.10
C MET A 5 23.08 -3.99 -4.69
N LEU A 6 21.77 -3.81 -4.59
CA LEU A 6 21.05 -3.81 -3.33
C LEU A 6 19.77 -4.66 -3.44
N LEU A 7 19.26 -5.09 -2.29
CA LEU A 7 17.92 -5.65 -2.22
C LEU A 7 16.89 -4.54 -2.41
N ARG A 8 15.89 -4.76 -3.25
CA ARG A 8 14.90 -3.71 -3.56
C ARG A 8 14.12 -3.32 -2.32
N THR A 9 13.94 -2.02 -2.14
CA THR A 9 13.24 -1.45 -0.99
C THR A 9 11.77 -1.15 -1.28
N HIS A 10 11.35 -1.26 -2.56
CA HIS A 10 10.01 -0.89 -3.03
C HIS A 10 9.64 -1.63 -4.31
N THR A 11 8.35 -1.76 -4.59
CA THR A 11 7.84 -2.33 -5.85
C THR A 11 7.57 -1.26 -6.92
N SER A 12 7.63 0.02 -6.59
CA SER A 12 7.40 1.15 -7.50
C SER A 12 8.22 1.17 -8.79
N PRO A 13 9.47 0.65 -8.86
CA PRO A 13 10.20 0.58 -10.14
C PRO A 13 9.45 -0.18 -11.24
N VAL A 14 8.53 -1.09 -10.89
CA VAL A 14 7.66 -1.77 -11.86
C VAL A 14 6.71 -0.79 -12.52
N GLN A 15 6.12 0.13 -11.75
CA GLN A 15 5.22 1.16 -12.27
C GLN A 15 5.95 2.06 -13.28
N VAL A 16 7.16 2.52 -12.93
CA VAL A 16 7.98 3.36 -13.81
C VAL A 16 8.26 2.65 -15.13
N ARG A 17 8.77 1.41 -15.08
CA ARG A 17 9.05 0.62 -16.29
C ARG A 17 7.82 0.36 -17.13
N THR A 18 6.66 0.18 -16.51
CA THR A 18 5.39 0.02 -17.25
C THR A 18 5.04 1.31 -17.99
N MET A 19 5.12 2.46 -17.32
CA MET A 19 4.82 3.76 -17.93
C MET A 19 5.82 4.16 -19.02
N GLU A 20 7.07 3.68 -18.95
CA GLU A 20 8.06 3.87 -20.03
C GLU A 20 7.72 3.07 -21.29
N ASN A 21 7.02 1.96 -21.16
CA ASN A 21 6.75 1.02 -22.26
C ASN A 21 5.28 0.98 -22.71
N GLN A 22 4.38 1.57 -21.96
CA GLN A 22 2.94 1.55 -22.26
C GLN A 22 2.35 2.96 -22.14
N ARG A 23 1.36 3.23 -22.99
CA ARG A 23 0.55 4.44 -22.90
C ARG A 23 -0.74 4.15 -22.13
N PRO A 24 -1.32 5.15 -21.46
CA PRO A 24 -2.66 5.01 -20.87
C PRO A 24 -3.71 4.51 -21.87
N PRO A 25 -4.73 3.79 -21.41
CA PRO A 25 -4.99 3.48 -20.00
C PRO A 25 -4.05 2.39 -19.44
N ILE A 26 -3.57 2.59 -18.20
CA ILE A 26 -2.70 1.62 -17.49
C ILE A 26 -3.41 1.16 -16.22
N ARG A 27 -3.51 -0.14 -16.05
CA ARG A 27 -4.09 -0.78 -14.85
C ARG A 27 -3.21 -1.94 -14.47
N ILE A 28 -2.41 -1.78 -13.41
CA ILE A 28 -1.48 -2.81 -12.97
C ILE A 28 -1.49 -2.98 -11.46
N VAL A 29 -1.09 -4.16 -11.03
CA VAL A 29 -0.79 -4.49 -9.64
C VAL A 29 0.63 -5.03 -9.59
N CYS A 30 1.42 -4.54 -8.65
CA CYS A 30 2.85 -4.86 -8.52
C CYS A 30 3.12 -5.50 -7.15
N PRO A 31 2.85 -6.81 -6.98
CA PRO A 31 3.19 -7.51 -5.75
C PRO A 31 4.67 -7.90 -5.72
N GLY A 32 5.27 -7.92 -4.54
CA GLY A 32 6.62 -8.41 -4.41
C GLY A 32 7.22 -8.30 -3.01
N ARG A 33 8.33 -9.01 -2.82
CA ARG A 33 9.15 -8.88 -1.61
C ARG A 33 9.95 -7.60 -1.65
N VAL A 34 10.02 -6.91 -0.53
CA VAL A 34 10.84 -5.72 -0.33
C VAL A 34 11.63 -5.82 0.96
N TYR A 35 12.71 -5.05 1.05
CA TYR A 35 13.69 -5.16 2.12
C TYR A 35 14.01 -3.77 2.66
N ARG A 36 13.94 -3.61 3.99
CA ARG A 36 14.25 -2.35 4.69
C ARG A 36 15.01 -2.65 5.97
N CYS A 37 15.80 -1.70 6.44
CA CYS A 37 16.55 -1.82 7.70
C CYS A 37 15.64 -1.56 8.91
N ASP A 38 14.43 -2.12 8.92
CA ASP A 38 13.48 -2.01 10.00
C ASP A 38 13.33 -3.35 10.71
N SER A 39 13.38 -3.35 12.04
CA SER A 39 13.15 -4.54 12.83
C SER A 39 12.64 -4.17 14.22
N ASP A 40 11.33 -4.31 14.42
CA ASP A 40 10.68 -4.18 15.72
C ASP A 40 9.50 -5.16 15.83
N LEU A 41 8.63 -4.99 16.81
CA LEU A 41 7.46 -5.86 17.01
C LEU A 41 6.47 -5.86 15.84
N THR A 42 6.50 -4.84 15.00
CA THR A 42 5.54 -4.64 13.90
C THR A 42 6.22 -4.55 12.53
N HIS A 43 7.56 -4.52 12.50
CA HIS A 43 8.34 -4.43 11.28
C HIS A 43 9.28 -5.61 11.13
N SER A 44 9.32 -6.16 9.94
CA SER A 44 10.28 -7.19 9.51
C SER A 44 11.21 -6.61 8.46
N PRO A 45 12.51 -6.96 8.49
CA PRO A 45 13.46 -6.54 7.44
C PRO A 45 13.05 -6.96 6.03
N MET A 46 12.23 -7.99 5.90
CA MET A 46 11.60 -8.44 4.66
C MET A 46 10.09 -8.52 4.84
N PHE A 47 9.36 -7.92 3.92
CA PHE A 47 7.90 -8.04 3.86
C PHE A 47 7.40 -8.04 2.42
N HIS A 48 6.12 -8.38 2.24
CA HIS A 48 5.47 -8.31 0.95
C HIS A 48 4.76 -6.96 0.80
N GLN A 49 4.98 -6.33 -0.34
CA GLN A 49 4.31 -5.10 -0.73
C GLN A 49 3.44 -5.37 -1.96
N VAL A 50 2.27 -4.76 -2.00
CA VAL A 50 1.39 -4.74 -3.17
C VAL A 50 1.12 -3.29 -3.50
N GLU A 51 1.47 -2.86 -4.70
CA GLU A 51 1.11 -1.55 -5.23
C GLU A 51 0.11 -1.68 -6.36
N GLY A 52 -0.81 -0.75 -6.44
CA GLY A 52 -1.68 -0.56 -7.59
C GLY A 52 -1.35 0.74 -8.32
N LEU A 53 -1.44 0.73 -9.63
CA LEU A 53 -1.39 1.92 -10.48
C LEU A 53 -2.55 1.90 -11.44
N LEU A 54 -3.33 2.97 -11.42
CA LEU A 54 -4.37 3.26 -12.39
C LEU A 54 -4.08 4.62 -13.02
N VAL A 55 -3.90 4.63 -14.34
CA VAL A 55 -3.80 5.86 -15.15
C VAL A 55 -4.85 5.77 -16.24
N ASP A 56 -5.86 6.61 -16.15
CA ASP A 56 -6.99 6.63 -17.08
C ASP A 56 -7.60 8.03 -17.10
N GLU A 57 -8.51 8.29 -18.03
CA GLU A 57 -9.37 9.49 -18.03
C GLU A 57 -10.44 9.34 -16.93
N ASP A 58 -10.90 10.47 -16.40
CA ASP A 58 -11.99 10.55 -15.42
C ASP A 58 -11.77 9.76 -14.10
N VAL A 59 -10.53 9.49 -13.72
CA VAL A 59 -10.20 8.85 -12.45
C VAL A 59 -10.27 9.86 -11.31
N SER A 60 -11.00 9.51 -10.27
CA SER A 60 -11.22 10.34 -9.09
C SER A 60 -10.63 9.75 -7.81
N PHE A 61 -10.52 10.59 -6.77
CA PHE A 61 -10.15 10.10 -5.43
C PHE A 61 -11.22 9.16 -4.83
N ALA A 62 -12.47 9.27 -5.26
CA ALA A 62 -13.54 8.37 -4.86
C ALA A 62 -13.30 6.95 -5.41
N ASP A 63 -12.80 6.84 -6.65
CA ASP A 63 -12.45 5.53 -7.24
C ASP A 63 -11.29 4.88 -6.50
N LEU A 64 -10.28 5.66 -6.10
CA LEU A 64 -9.19 5.18 -5.25
C LEU A 64 -9.72 4.63 -3.93
N LYS A 65 -10.59 5.37 -3.24
CA LYS A 65 -11.19 4.93 -1.97
C LYS A 65 -11.98 3.63 -2.15
N GLY A 66 -12.87 3.57 -3.12
CA GLY A 66 -13.68 2.39 -3.40
C GLY A 66 -12.82 1.16 -3.70
N THR A 67 -11.78 1.33 -4.53
CA THR A 67 -10.85 0.25 -4.87
C THR A 67 -10.11 -0.29 -3.64
N ILE A 68 -9.63 0.60 -2.75
CA ILE A 68 -8.94 0.19 -1.53
C ILE A 68 -9.90 -0.51 -0.57
N GLU A 69 -11.11 0.00 -0.37
CA GLU A 69 -12.11 -0.63 0.50
C GLU A 69 -12.50 -2.02 0.00
N GLU A 70 -12.72 -2.18 -1.30
CA GLU A 70 -13.01 -3.48 -1.90
C GLU A 70 -11.83 -4.46 -1.78
N PHE A 71 -10.62 -3.99 -2.06
CA PHE A 71 -9.41 -4.78 -1.88
C PHE A 71 -9.26 -5.29 -0.44
N LEU A 72 -9.40 -4.41 0.54
CA LEU A 72 -9.26 -4.76 1.94
C LEU A 72 -10.33 -5.76 2.40
N ARG A 73 -11.58 -5.57 1.96
CA ARG A 73 -12.68 -6.50 2.23
C ARG A 73 -12.39 -7.89 1.66
N ALA A 74 -11.95 -7.95 0.41
CA ALA A 74 -11.62 -9.21 -0.25
C ALA A 74 -10.38 -9.88 0.38
N PHE A 75 -9.37 -9.11 0.73
CA PHE A 75 -8.11 -9.62 1.27
C PHE A 75 -8.25 -10.19 2.69
N PHE A 76 -8.99 -9.51 3.55
CA PHE A 76 -9.19 -9.94 4.94
C PHE A 76 -10.45 -10.79 5.14
N GLU A 77 -11.30 -10.92 4.11
CA GLU A 77 -12.58 -11.65 4.17
C GLU A 77 -13.49 -11.20 5.32
N LYS A 78 -13.44 -9.90 5.65
CA LYS A 78 -14.16 -9.30 6.78
C LYS A 78 -14.61 -7.88 6.45
N GLU A 79 -15.74 -7.50 7.04
CA GLU A 79 -16.15 -6.11 7.13
C GLU A 79 -15.47 -5.42 8.32
N PHE A 80 -14.92 -4.25 8.09
CA PHE A 80 -14.34 -3.40 9.13
C PHE A 80 -14.31 -1.94 8.70
N SER A 81 -14.14 -1.05 9.68
CA SER A 81 -14.08 0.37 9.41
C SER A 81 -12.75 0.76 8.75
N VAL A 82 -12.85 1.58 7.73
CA VAL A 82 -11.71 2.18 7.02
C VAL A 82 -11.78 3.70 7.18
N ARG A 83 -10.65 4.32 7.50
CA ARG A 83 -10.52 5.77 7.61
C ARG A 83 -9.41 6.26 6.70
N PHE A 84 -9.71 7.27 5.90
CA PHE A 84 -8.73 7.98 5.09
C PHE A 84 -8.36 9.28 5.79
N ARG A 85 -7.08 9.50 6.01
CA ARG A 85 -6.53 10.73 6.59
C ARG A 85 -5.70 11.45 5.55
N PRO A 86 -5.90 12.76 5.33
CA PRO A 86 -4.99 13.56 4.51
C PRO A 86 -3.55 13.39 4.99
N SER A 87 -2.64 13.22 4.05
CA SER A 87 -1.21 13.07 4.32
C SER A 87 -0.39 13.79 3.27
N PHE A 88 0.90 13.92 3.50
CA PHE A 88 1.84 14.53 2.58
C PHE A 88 2.97 13.58 2.23
N PHE A 89 3.21 13.44 0.94
CA PHE A 89 4.40 12.76 0.40
C PHE A 89 5.03 13.64 -0.67
N PRO A 90 6.39 13.71 -0.76
CA PRO A 90 7.07 14.67 -1.63
C PRO A 90 6.75 14.56 -3.12
N PHE A 91 6.26 13.40 -3.57
CA PHE A 91 6.06 13.08 -5.00
C PHE A 91 4.60 12.71 -5.33
N THR A 92 3.64 12.94 -4.43
CA THR A 92 2.22 12.65 -4.66
C THR A 92 1.34 13.77 -4.18
N GLU A 93 0.28 14.10 -4.94
CA GLU A 93 -0.73 15.09 -4.57
C GLU A 93 -2.03 14.84 -5.38
N PRO A 94 -3.19 14.70 -4.72
CA PRO A 94 -3.38 14.62 -3.27
C PRO A 94 -2.88 13.30 -2.69
N SER A 95 -2.61 13.27 -1.38
CA SER A 95 -2.16 12.07 -0.68
C SER A 95 -3.00 11.78 0.54
N ALA A 96 -3.17 10.51 0.85
CA ALA A 96 -3.85 10.06 2.06
C ALA A 96 -3.19 8.80 2.63
N GLU A 97 -3.27 8.68 3.93
CA GLU A 97 -3.01 7.43 4.65
C GLU A 97 -4.33 6.72 4.94
N VAL A 98 -4.26 5.40 4.95
CA VAL A 98 -5.41 4.53 5.19
C VAL A 98 -5.23 3.82 6.52
N ASP A 99 -6.12 4.09 7.46
CA ASP A 99 -6.20 3.35 8.71
C ASP A 99 -7.33 2.32 8.61
N ILE A 100 -7.06 1.12 9.05
CA ILE A 100 -8.06 0.06 9.15
C ILE A 100 -8.26 -0.36 10.60
N GLN A 101 -9.48 -0.72 10.94
CA GLN A 101 -9.75 -1.37 12.22
C GLN A 101 -8.93 -2.64 12.34
N CYS A 102 -8.28 -2.84 13.48
CA CYS A 102 -7.42 -3.99 13.69
C CYS A 102 -8.17 -5.31 13.50
N VAL A 103 -7.77 -6.07 12.48
CA VAL A 103 -8.41 -7.35 12.11
C VAL A 103 -8.20 -8.45 13.15
N LEU A 104 -7.17 -8.36 13.98
CA LEU A 104 -6.85 -9.36 15.01
C LEU A 104 -7.71 -9.19 16.26
N CYS A 105 -7.98 -7.97 16.68
CA CYS A 105 -8.73 -7.71 17.90
C CYS A 105 -10.13 -7.08 17.66
N SER A 106 -10.49 -6.87 16.40
CA SER A 106 -11.76 -6.26 15.99
C SER A 106 -12.03 -4.94 16.73
N GLY A 107 -11.01 -4.09 16.80
CA GLY A 107 -11.09 -2.75 17.41
C GLY A 107 -10.99 -2.71 18.93
N LYS A 108 -10.81 -3.84 19.62
CA LYS A 108 -10.73 -3.87 21.09
C LYS A 108 -9.41 -3.40 21.69
N GLY A 109 -8.39 -3.27 20.85
CA GLY A 109 -7.01 -3.02 21.25
C GLY A 109 -6.24 -4.32 21.52
N CYS A 110 -5.03 -4.40 21.01
CA CYS A 110 -4.11 -5.52 21.24
C CYS A 110 -2.65 -5.07 21.09
N ARG A 111 -1.74 -5.98 21.38
CA ARG A 111 -0.30 -5.72 21.29
C ARG A 111 0.14 -5.29 19.87
N VAL A 112 -0.47 -5.84 18.83
CA VAL A 112 -0.10 -5.54 17.43
C VAL A 112 -0.54 -4.13 17.04
N CYS A 113 -1.77 -3.73 17.36
CA CYS A 113 -2.26 -2.36 17.11
C CYS A 113 -1.85 -1.37 18.21
N LYS A 114 -0.95 -1.75 19.15
CA LYS A 114 -0.51 -0.89 20.27
C LYS A 114 -1.69 -0.32 21.07
N GLN A 115 -2.72 -1.11 21.29
CA GLN A 115 -3.97 -0.78 22.03
C GLN A 115 -4.85 0.27 21.35
N THR A 116 -4.62 0.58 20.08
CA THR A 116 -5.40 1.61 19.37
C THR A 116 -6.69 1.06 18.71
N GLY A 117 -6.78 -0.25 18.53
CA GLY A 117 -7.94 -0.89 17.87
C GLY A 117 -7.91 -0.77 16.33
#